data_e23ca5a0692efcbadbd2df115787f6cf
#
_entry.id   e23ca5a0692efcbadbd2df115787f6cf
#
_cell.length_a   1.000
_cell.length_b   1.000
_cell.length_c   1.000
_cell.angle_alpha   90.00
_cell.angle_beta   90.00
_cell.angle_gamma   90.00
#
_symmetry.space_group_name_H-M   'P 1'
#
loop_
_entity.id
_entity.type
_entity.pdbx_description
1 polymer ?
#
loop_
_entity_poly.entity_id
_entity_poly.type
_entity_poly.pdbx_seq_one_letter_code
_entity_poly.pdbx_strand_id
1 'polypeptide(L)'
;GAPVPPAAVVGDMIGGGVRVLIDRLFLWWQGAGMKVLPDFESTLQRLVAIWSGMSGDLIREIPGAFAGVQSLKEAGISVWLVTNKERGLTEAFLRERGIDALFNGLVAAGDCAHPKPAPDMLIKAITSAGAEASEAVMVGDSRNDALAARAAGIRAMLVESGYNEGVPLKEWARTAGFNEVFPS
;
A
#
# COMPACT_ATOMS: atom_id res chain seq x y z
N GLY A 1 -5.37 9.14 -29.11
CA GLY A 1 -5.11 9.12 -27.66
C GLY A 1 -4.38 7.84 -27.29
N ALA A 2 -3.81 7.78 -26.09
CA ALA A 2 -3.17 6.55 -25.60
C ALA A 2 -4.23 5.44 -25.40
N PRO A 3 -3.90 4.18 -25.69
CA PRO A 3 -4.82 3.07 -25.45
C PRO A 3 -5.14 2.95 -23.94
N VAL A 4 -6.38 2.57 -23.63
CA VAL A 4 -6.82 2.39 -22.23
C VAL A 4 -6.65 0.92 -21.86
N PRO A 5 -5.84 0.60 -20.83
CA PRO A 5 -5.71 -0.79 -20.38
C PRO A 5 -7.02 -1.29 -19.76
N PRO A 6 -7.33 -2.59 -19.92
CA PRO A 6 -8.45 -3.21 -19.21
C PRO A 6 -8.32 -3.08 -17.69
N ALA A 7 -9.43 -3.00 -16.97
CA ALA A 7 -9.42 -2.83 -15.51
C ALA A 7 -8.63 -3.92 -14.77
N ALA A 8 -8.72 -5.17 -15.22
CA ALA A 8 -7.96 -6.28 -14.66
C ALA A 8 -6.44 -6.06 -14.79
N VAL A 9 -5.98 -5.59 -15.95
CA VAL A 9 -4.56 -5.27 -16.19
C VAL A 9 -4.09 -4.13 -15.29
N VAL A 10 -4.93 -3.12 -15.07
CA VAL A 10 -4.63 -2.04 -14.12
C VAL A 10 -4.52 -2.58 -12.70
N GLY A 11 -5.42 -3.50 -12.30
CA GLY A 11 -5.37 -4.16 -10.99
C GLY A 11 -4.01 -4.85 -10.74
N ASP A 12 -3.48 -5.53 -11.76
CA ASP A 12 -2.18 -6.21 -11.67
C ASP A 12 -0.98 -5.24 -11.58
N MET A 13 -1.18 -3.97 -11.93
CA MET A 13 -0.16 -2.93 -11.80
C MET A 13 -0.11 -2.29 -10.41
N ILE A 14 -1.14 -2.49 -9.57
CA ILE A 14 -1.25 -1.88 -8.23
C ILE A 14 -0.38 -2.63 -7.22
N GLY A 15 0.21 -1.91 -6.25
CA GLY A 15 0.95 -2.48 -5.12
C GLY A 15 2.25 -1.74 -4.79
N GLY A 16 3.00 -1.28 -5.79
CA GLY A 16 4.29 -0.59 -5.62
C GLY A 16 4.23 0.93 -5.45
N GLY A 17 3.04 1.52 -5.32
CA GLY A 17 2.84 2.97 -5.31
C GLY A 17 2.66 3.55 -6.72
N VAL A 18 2.35 4.86 -6.78
CA VAL A 18 1.96 5.53 -8.03
C VAL A 18 3.08 5.56 -9.08
N ARG A 19 4.33 5.72 -8.68
CA ARG A 19 5.46 5.73 -9.62
C ARG A 19 5.61 4.40 -10.33
N VAL A 20 5.57 3.29 -9.58
CA VAL A 20 5.61 1.93 -10.14
C VAL A 20 4.39 1.64 -11.03
N LEU A 21 3.21 2.16 -10.66
CA LEU A 21 2.03 2.05 -11.51
C LEU A 21 2.26 2.72 -12.88
N ILE A 22 2.85 3.91 -12.91
CA ILE A 22 3.15 4.63 -14.16
C ILE A 22 4.21 3.89 -14.99
N ASP A 23 5.28 3.38 -14.36
CA ASP A 23 6.29 2.57 -15.05
C ASP A 23 5.66 1.35 -15.73
N ARG A 24 4.79 0.63 -15.02
CA ARG A 24 4.07 -0.53 -15.54
C ARG A 24 3.09 -0.14 -16.66
N LEU A 25 2.42 0.99 -16.52
CA LEU A 25 1.54 1.54 -17.54
C LEU A 25 2.33 1.90 -18.82
N PHE A 26 3.51 2.49 -18.67
CA PHE A 26 4.38 2.83 -19.80
C PHE A 26 4.88 1.56 -20.53
N LEU A 27 5.29 0.53 -19.79
CA LEU A 27 5.66 -0.77 -20.36
C LEU A 27 4.48 -1.39 -21.12
N TRP A 28 3.27 -1.31 -20.55
CA TRP A 28 2.07 -1.82 -21.23
C TRP A 28 1.77 -1.04 -22.52
N TRP A 29 1.88 0.30 -22.50
CA TRP A 29 1.71 1.13 -23.70
C TRP A 29 2.72 0.80 -24.79
N GLN A 30 3.98 0.58 -24.43
CA GLN A 30 5.00 0.14 -25.37
C GLN A 30 4.64 -1.21 -25.99
N GLY A 31 4.19 -2.17 -25.18
CA GLY A 31 3.70 -3.48 -25.66
C GLY A 31 2.48 -3.36 -26.56
N ALA A 32 1.62 -2.36 -26.35
CA ALA A 32 0.48 -2.03 -27.20
C ALA A 32 0.86 -1.23 -28.48
N GLY A 33 2.15 -1.04 -28.76
CA GLY A 33 2.66 -0.41 -29.97
C GLY A 33 2.83 1.11 -29.89
N MET A 34 2.74 1.71 -28.70
CA MET A 34 2.97 3.14 -28.52
C MET A 34 4.47 3.47 -28.60
N LYS A 35 4.86 4.21 -29.62
CA LYS A 35 6.29 4.53 -29.89
C LYS A 35 6.80 5.74 -29.10
N VAL A 36 5.91 6.66 -28.75
CA VAL A 36 6.26 7.89 -28.00
C VAL A 36 5.43 7.90 -26.73
N LEU A 37 6.09 7.82 -25.60
CA LEU A 37 5.44 7.91 -24.29
C LEU A 37 5.32 9.37 -23.84
N PRO A 38 4.30 9.69 -23.02
CA PRO A 38 4.23 10.97 -22.33
C PRO A 38 5.43 11.16 -21.39
N ASP A 39 5.67 12.40 -20.98
CA ASP A 39 6.62 12.68 -19.92
C ASP A 39 6.14 12.06 -18.59
N PHE A 40 7.07 11.44 -17.86
CA PHE A 40 6.76 10.70 -16.64
C PHE A 40 6.21 11.61 -15.53
N GLU A 41 6.89 12.72 -15.26
CA GLU A 41 6.49 13.63 -14.17
C GLU A 41 5.17 14.35 -14.48
N SER A 42 4.93 14.71 -15.72
CA SER A 42 3.64 15.25 -16.17
C SER A 42 2.50 14.23 -16.00
N THR A 43 2.78 12.96 -16.30
CA THR A 43 1.81 11.88 -16.13
C THR A 43 1.51 11.65 -14.64
N LEU A 44 2.54 11.65 -13.79
CA LEU A 44 2.42 11.54 -12.34
C LEU A 44 1.56 12.68 -11.75
N GLN A 45 1.92 13.92 -12.07
CA GLN A 45 1.18 15.09 -11.59
C GLN A 45 -0.29 15.05 -12.00
N ARG A 46 -0.57 14.67 -13.26
CA ARG A 46 -1.95 14.55 -13.76
C ARG A 46 -2.73 13.44 -13.05
N LEU A 47 -2.11 12.27 -12.81
CA LEU A 47 -2.74 11.16 -12.10
C LEU A 47 -3.04 11.51 -10.65
N VAL A 48 -2.08 12.13 -9.95
CA VAL A 48 -2.27 12.61 -8.57
C VAL A 48 -3.37 13.66 -8.51
N ALA A 49 -3.42 14.62 -9.45
CA ALA A 49 -4.48 15.62 -9.51
C ALA A 49 -5.87 15.01 -9.73
N ILE A 50 -5.98 13.99 -10.61
CA ILE A 50 -7.22 13.24 -10.82
C ILE A 50 -7.65 12.56 -9.51
N TRP A 51 -6.76 11.87 -8.85
CA TRP A 51 -7.08 11.16 -7.59
C TRP A 51 -7.45 12.12 -6.46
N SER A 52 -6.79 13.27 -6.36
CA SER A 52 -7.13 14.31 -5.37
C SER A 52 -8.53 14.90 -5.60
N GLY A 53 -9.01 14.90 -6.84
CA GLY A 53 -10.35 15.36 -7.18
C GLY A 53 -11.44 14.27 -7.15
N MET A 54 -11.06 13.01 -6.92
CA MET A 54 -12.03 11.92 -6.82
C MET A 54 -12.66 11.91 -5.43
N SER A 55 -13.99 11.75 -5.39
CA SER A 55 -14.73 11.61 -4.13
C SER A 55 -14.27 10.34 -3.38
N GLY A 56 -14.10 10.47 -2.07
CA GLY A 56 -13.85 9.33 -1.17
C GLY A 56 -14.92 8.24 -1.22
N ASP A 57 -16.11 8.55 -1.75
CA ASP A 57 -17.21 7.59 -1.94
C ASP A 57 -16.85 6.41 -2.85
N LEU A 58 -15.81 6.57 -3.68
CA LEU A 58 -15.29 5.49 -4.53
C LEU A 58 -14.39 4.50 -3.76
N ILE A 59 -13.95 4.87 -2.57
CA ILE A 59 -13.12 4.00 -1.71
C ILE A 59 -14.04 3.30 -0.73
N ARG A 60 -14.10 1.99 -0.83
CA ARG A 60 -14.90 1.15 0.09
C ARG A 60 -14.04 0.63 1.22
N GLU A 61 -14.58 0.67 2.43
CA GLU A 61 -13.98 0.01 3.57
C GLU A 61 -14.03 -1.51 3.38
N ILE A 62 -12.95 -2.18 3.76
CA ILE A 62 -12.95 -3.63 3.96
C ILE A 62 -13.72 -3.88 5.26
N PRO A 63 -14.78 -4.70 5.23
CA PRO A 63 -15.65 -4.87 6.40
C PRO A 63 -14.86 -5.20 7.67
N GLY A 64 -15.08 -4.43 8.73
CA GLY A 64 -14.44 -4.61 10.03
C GLY A 64 -13.01 -4.07 10.16
N ALA A 65 -12.39 -3.53 9.10
CA ALA A 65 -11.01 -3.03 9.18
C ALA A 65 -10.86 -1.91 10.21
N PHE A 66 -11.70 -0.88 10.16
CA PHE A 66 -11.62 0.24 11.11
C PHE A 66 -12.02 -0.18 12.52
N ALA A 67 -13.00 -1.07 12.67
CA ALA A 67 -13.38 -1.61 13.97
C ALA A 67 -12.25 -2.43 14.60
N GLY A 68 -11.51 -3.20 13.79
CA GLY A 68 -10.33 -3.93 14.25
C GLY A 68 -9.22 -2.99 14.73
N VAL A 69 -8.91 -1.94 13.97
CA VAL A 69 -7.92 -0.92 14.36
C VAL A 69 -8.35 -0.21 15.65
N GLN A 70 -9.63 0.14 15.76
CA GLN A 70 -10.20 0.75 16.96
C GLN A 70 -10.02 -0.14 18.19
N SER A 71 -10.34 -1.45 18.06
CA SER A 71 -10.18 -2.42 19.14
C SER A 71 -8.73 -2.56 19.60
N LEU A 72 -7.77 -2.56 18.67
CA LEU A 72 -6.35 -2.60 19.02
C LEU A 72 -5.93 -1.35 19.81
N LYS A 73 -6.40 -0.19 19.39
CA LYS A 73 -6.12 1.07 20.06
C LYS A 73 -6.72 1.10 21.48
N GLU A 74 -7.96 0.63 21.65
CA GLU A 74 -8.64 0.49 22.96
C GLU A 74 -7.92 -0.47 23.90
N ALA A 75 -7.26 -1.49 23.33
CA ALA A 75 -6.39 -2.40 24.07
C ALA A 75 -5.01 -1.79 24.41
N GLY A 76 -4.77 -0.53 24.07
CA GLY A 76 -3.48 0.16 24.34
C GLY A 76 -2.37 -0.19 23.37
N ILE A 77 -2.68 -0.84 22.24
CA ILE A 77 -1.70 -1.19 21.21
C ILE A 77 -1.45 0.04 20.32
N SER A 78 -0.19 0.38 20.12
CA SER A 78 0.21 1.44 19.21
C SER A 78 0.03 1.00 17.75
N VAL A 79 -0.83 1.68 17.00
CA VAL A 79 -1.13 1.34 15.61
C VAL A 79 -0.57 2.41 14.68
N TRP A 80 0.21 2.00 13.70
CA TRP A 80 0.85 2.85 12.71
C TRP A 80 0.38 2.50 11.31
N LEU A 81 0.04 3.52 10.51
CA LEU A 81 -0.26 3.32 9.10
C LEU A 81 1.03 3.43 8.28
N VAL A 82 1.39 2.35 7.57
CA VAL A 82 2.58 2.32 6.70
C VAL A 82 2.16 1.97 5.27
N THR A 83 2.26 2.92 4.35
CA THR A 83 1.70 2.79 3.01
C THR A 83 2.61 3.32 1.91
N ASN A 84 2.65 2.61 0.77
CA ASN A 84 3.28 3.10 -0.46
C ASN A 84 2.44 4.17 -1.19
N LYS A 85 1.27 4.51 -0.66
CA LYS A 85 0.46 5.62 -1.15
C LYS A 85 1.12 6.94 -0.79
N GLU A 86 0.97 7.91 -1.62
CA GLU A 86 1.48 9.27 -1.45
C GLU A 86 0.91 9.92 -0.19
N ARG A 87 1.76 10.66 0.56
CA ARG A 87 1.41 11.22 1.86
C ARG A 87 0.18 12.12 1.81
N GLY A 88 0.17 13.08 0.91
CA GLY A 88 -0.93 14.06 0.80
C GLY A 88 -2.28 13.38 0.52
N LEU A 89 -2.30 12.38 -0.36
CA LEU A 89 -3.49 11.58 -0.67
C LEU A 89 -3.94 10.72 0.52
N THR A 90 -2.99 10.21 1.29
CA THR A 90 -3.29 9.40 2.48
C THR A 90 -3.88 10.27 3.59
N GLU A 91 -3.27 11.41 3.89
CA GLU A 91 -3.76 12.34 4.92
C GLU A 91 -5.13 12.94 4.56
N ALA A 92 -5.35 13.27 3.28
CA ALA A 92 -6.64 13.74 2.81
C ALA A 92 -7.74 12.68 3.04
N PHE A 93 -7.47 11.42 2.67
CA PHE A 93 -8.37 10.30 2.90
C PHE A 93 -8.68 10.07 4.39
N LEU A 94 -7.67 10.07 5.25
CA LEU A 94 -7.86 9.86 6.68
C LEU A 94 -8.75 10.95 7.30
N ARG A 95 -8.51 12.22 6.94
CA ARG A 95 -9.33 13.36 7.41
C ARG A 95 -10.76 13.30 6.89
N GLU A 96 -10.94 13.00 5.60
CA GLU A 96 -12.27 12.89 4.99
C GLU A 96 -13.13 11.82 5.67
N ARG A 97 -12.51 10.72 6.09
CA ARG A 97 -13.17 9.62 6.79
C ARG A 97 -13.24 9.80 8.31
N GLY A 98 -12.57 10.82 8.87
CA GLY A 98 -12.50 11.04 10.32
C GLY A 98 -11.81 9.92 11.09
N ILE A 99 -10.86 9.23 10.46
CA ILE A 99 -10.15 8.06 11.01
C ILE A 99 -8.67 8.31 11.30
N ASP A 100 -8.19 9.53 11.12
CA ASP A 100 -6.83 9.93 11.42
C ASP A 100 -6.45 9.65 12.88
N ALA A 101 -7.37 9.90 13.80
CA ALA A 101 -7.18 9.62 15.21
C ALA A 101 -7.06 8.14 15.57
N LEU A 102 -7.34 7.20 14.67
CA LEU A 102 -7.14 5.76 14.90
C LEU A 102 -5.67 5.37 14.93
N PHE A 103 -4.81 6.15 14.28
CA PHE A 103 -3.40 5.82 14.13
C PHE A 103 -2.53 6.70 15.03
N ASN A 104 -1.52 6.09 15.64
CA ASN A 104 -0.50 6.79 16.42
C ASN A 104 0.52 7.49 15.54
N GLY A 105 0.64 7.08 14.27
CA GLY A 105 1.47 7.72 13.29
C GLY A 105 1.27 7.19 11.87
N LEU A 106 1.90 7.90 10.92
CA LEU A 106 1.84 7.61 9.49
C LEU A 106 3.26 7.61 8.92
N VAL A 107 3.59 6.55 8.17
CA VAL A 107 4.74 6.52 7.27
C VAL A 107 4.23 6.25 5.85
N ALA A 108 4.41 7.21 4.96
CA ALA A 108 3.88 7.19 3.60
C ALA A 108 5.01 7.26 2.56
N ALA A 109 4.67 7.09 1.29
CA ALA A 109 5.63 7.25 0.19
C ALA A 109 6.30 8.64 0.25
N GLY A 110 7.62 8.66 0.12
CA GLY A 110 8.45 9.86 0.22
C GLY A 110 9.05 10.12 1.61
N ASP A 111 8.60 9.44 2.65
CA ASP A 111 9.14 9.59 4.00
C ASP A 111 10.47 8.86 4.22
N CYS A 112 10.78 7.90 3.38
CA CYS A 112 11.99 7.09 3.40
C CYS A 112 12.58 6.99 2.00
N ALA A 113 13.86 6.60 1.92
CA ALA A 113 14.56 6.45 0.65
C ALA A 113 13.92 5.34 -0.22
N HIS A 114 13.48 4.26 0.41
CA HIS A 114 12.91 3.12 -0.28
C HIS A 114 11.52 2.76 0.27
N PRO A 115 10.50 2.66 -0.61
CA PRO A 115 9.17 2.17 -0.23
C PRO A 115 9.18 0.64 0.00
N LYS A 116 8.10 0.09 0.59
CA LYS A 116 7.90 -1.36 0.64
C LYS A 116 7.99 -1.94 -0.79
N PRO A 117 8.72 -3.03 -1.00
CA PRO A 117 9.13 -4.09 -0.07
C PRO A 117 10.43 -3.85 0.70
N ALA A 118 11.10 -2.69 0.60
CA ALA A 118 12.23 -2.38 1.47
C ALA A 118 11.77 -2.18 2.93
N PRO A 119 12.64 -2.44 3.92
CA PRO A 119 12.28 -2.38 5.34
C PRO A 119 12.18 -0.95 5.90
N ASP A 120 12.69 0.06 5.18
CA ASP A 120 12.93 1.43 5.65
C ASP A 120 11.72 2.03 6.35
N MET A 121 10.54 1.89 5.73
CA MET A 121 9.30 2.46 6.26
C MET A 121 8.85 1.78 7.54
N LEU A 122 9.03 0.47 7.66
CA LEU A 122 8.68 -0.28 8.88
C LEU A 122 9.67 0.04 10.00
N ILE A 123 10.96 0.09 9.72
CA ILE A 123 11.99 0.50 10.68
C ILE A 123 11.69 1.90 11.21
N LYS A 124 11.33 2.85 10.32
CA LYS A 124 10.93 4.19 10.72
C LYS A 124 9.72 4.20 11.65
N ALA A 125 8.67 3.44 11.33
CA ALA A 125 7.48 3.35 12.16
C ALA A 125 7.80 2.76 13.55
N ILE A 126 8.53 1.66 13.61
CA ILE A 126 8.97 0.99 14.85
C ILE A 126 9.80 1.95 15.72
N THR A 127 10.81 2.59 15.14
CA THR A 127 11.65 3.57 15.84
C THR A 127 10.82 4.75 16.37
N SER A 128 9.91 5.28 15.55
CA SER A 128 9.04 6.40 15.97
C SER A 128 8.03 6.01 17.04
N ALA A 129 7.65 4.73 17.09
CA ALA A 129 6.80 4.19 18.16
C ALA A 129 7.57 3.94 19.46
N GLY A 130 8.91 4.00 19.46
CA GLY A 130 9.75 3.65 20.60
C GLY A 130 9.71 2.16 20.94
N ALA A 131 9.45 1.30 19.93
CA ALA A 131 9.30 -0.14 20.08
C ALA A 131 10.51 -0.90 19.52
N GLU A 132 10.64 -2.16 19.91
CA GLU A 132 11.61 -3.08 19.34
C GLU A 132 10.97 -3.93 18.22
N ALA A 133 11.79 -4.45 17.30
CA ALA A 133 11.29 -5.29 16.21
C ALA A 133 10.53 -6.54 16.71
N SER A 134 10.93 -7.10 17.83
CA SER A 134 10.27 -8.27 18.46
C SER A 134 8.85 -7.97 18.98
N GLU A 135 8.52 -6.69 19.18
CA GLU A 135 7.21 -6.22 19.68
C GLU A 135 6.29 -5.77 18.54
N ALA A 136 6.80 -5.75 17.32
CA ALA A 136 6.09 -5.24 16.15
C ALA A 136 5.55 -6.37 15.25
N VAL A 137 4.36 -6.13 14.70
CA VAL A 137 3.73 -7.00 13.71
C VAL A 137 3.28 -6.14 12.52
N MET A 138 3.60 -6.57 11.32
CA MET A 138 3.03 -6.00 10.10
C MET A 138 1.75 -6.74 9.74
N VAL A 139 0.64 -6.02 9.67
CA VAL A 139 -0.60 -6.52 9.07
C VAL A 139 -0.72 -5.88 7.68
N GLY A 140 -0.85 -6.70 6.65
CA GLY A 140 -0.87 -6.23 5.27
C GLY A 140 -1.61 -7.16 4.33
N ASP A 141 -1.82 -6.72 3.09
CA ASP A 141 -2.61 -7.41 2.08
C ASP A 141 -1.81 -7.73 0.79
N SER A 142 -0.50 -7.50 0.82
CA SER A 142 0.34 -7.67 -0.35
C SER A 142 1.69 -8.32 -0.05
N ARG A 143 2.32 -8.83 -1.09
CA ARG A 143 3.71 -9.33 -1.02
C ARG A 143 4.69 -8.23 -0.59
N ASN A 144 4.42 -6.96 -0.89
CA ASN A 144 5.28 -5.86 -0.49
C ASN A 144 5.30 -5.68 1.02
N ASP A 145 4.16 -5.89 1.70
CA ASP A 145 4.05 -5.86 3.15
C ASP A 145 4.82 -7.01 3.79
N ALA A 146 4.60 -8.22 3.28
CA ALA A 146 5.26 -9.43 3.77
C ALA A 146 6.78 -9.36 3.62
N LEU A 147 7.27 -8.94 2.45
CA LEU A 147 8.70 -8.84 2.18
C LEU A 147 9.37 -7.74 3.02
N ALA A 148 8.70 -6.58 3.17
CA ALA A 148 9.18 -5.51 4.03
C ALA A 148 9.27 -5.96 5.50
N ALA A 149 8.25 -6.69 6.00
CA ALA A 149 8.24 -7.25 7.35
C ALA A 149 9.41 -8.21 7.57
N ARG A 150 9.61 -9.15 6.64
CA ARG A 150 10.76 -10.09 6.69
C ARG A 150 12.09 -9.37 6.65
N ALA A 151 12.24 -8.35 5.81
CA ALA A 151 13.47 -7.57 5.72
C ALA A 151 13.71 -6.69 6.96
N ALA A 152 12.65 -6.25 7.65
CA ALA A 152 12.72 -5.52 8.91
C ALA A 152 12.89 -6.45 10.14
N GLY A 153 12.85 -7.77 9.95
CA GLY A 153 12.96 -8.75 11.05
C GLY A 153 11.72 -8.83 11.94
N ILE A 154 10.54 -8.46 11.42
CA ILE A 154 9.28 -8.50 12.17
C ILE A 154 8.32 -9.56 11.59
N ARG A 155 7.35 -9.98 12.41
CA ARG A 155 6.29 -10.89 12.01
C ARG A 155 5.37 -10.22 10.98
N ALA A 156 4.91 -11.01 10.00
CA ALA A 156 3.89 -10.59 9.04
C ALA A 156 2.61 -11.40 9.22
N MET A 157 1.48 -10.72 9.32
CA MET A 157 0.12 -11.27 9.24
C MET A 157 -0.53 -10.74 7.97
N LEU A 158 -0.95 -11.62 7.07
CA LEU A 158 -1.46 -11.25 5.76
C LEU A 158 -2.97 -11.46 5.70
N VAL A 159 -3.68 -10.53 5.07
CA VAL A 159 -5.14 -10.57 4.89
C VAL A 159 -5.47 -10.60 3.40
N GLU A 160 -6.30 -11.53 2.96
CA GLU A 160 -6.69 -11.69 1.54
C GLU A 160 -7.71 -10.62 1.12
N SER A 161 -7.34 -9.34 1.14
CA SER A 161 -8.26 -8.24 0.87
C SER A 161 -7.80 -7.24 -0.19
N GLY A 162 -6.55 -7.31 -0.60
CA GLY A 162 -5.95 -6.29 -1.45
C GLY A 162 -5.51 -6.75 -2.83
N TYR A 163 -4.66 -5.93 -3.44
CA TYR A 163 -4.03 -6.20 -4.73
C TYR A 163 -2.64 -6.79 -4.53
N ASN A 164 -2.40 -7.97 -5.07
CA ASN A 164 -1.11 -8.66 -5.00
C ASN A 164 -0.50 -8.90 -6.39
N GLU A 165 -0.53 -7.88 -7.25
CA GLU A 165 0.15 -7.85 -8.55
C GLU A 165 -0.18 -9.08 -9.42
N GLY A 166 -1.47 -9.41 -9.54
CA GLY A 166 -1.97 -10.50 -10.41
C GLY A 166 -1.83 -11.91 -9.85
N VAL A 167 -1.22 -12.09 -8.67
CA VAL A 167 -1.10 -13.42 -8.03
C VAL A 167 -1.93 -13.46 -6.75
N PRO A 168 -2.78 -14.49 -6.53
CA PRO A 168 -3.50 -14.65 -5.26
C PRO A 168 -2.52 -14.65 -4.07
N LEU A 169 -2.78 -13.82 -3.07
CA LEU A 169 -1.87 -13.63 -1.93
C LEU A 169 -1.54 -14.95 -1.23
N LYS A 170 -2.53 -15.79 -0.99
CA LYS A 170 -2.37 -17.09 -0.33
C LYS A 170 -1.46 -18.04 -1.10
N GLU A 171 -1.60 -18.09 -2.43
CA GLU A 171 -0.75 -18.91 -3.29
C GLU A 171 0.69 -18.42 -3.26
N TRP A 172 0.90 -17.13 -3.41
CA TRP A 172 2.21 -16.51 -3.32
C TRP A 172 2.85 -16.72 -1.94
N ALA A 173 2.10 -16.45 -0.86
CA ALA A 173 2.58 -16.58 0.51
C ALA A 173 3.09 -17.98 0.82
N ARG A 174 2.35 -19.02 0.41
CA ARG A 174 2.74 -20.43 0.57
C ARG A 174 4.09 -20.73 -0.08
N THR A 175 4.32 -20.23 -1.30
CA THR A 175 5.59 -20.44 -2.02
C THR A 175 6.74 -19.60 -1.45
N ALA A 176 6.41 -18.44 -0.88
CA ALA A 176 7.38 -17.52 -0.27
C ALA A 176 7.69 -17.81 1.21
N GLY A 177 7.05 -18.82 1.80
CA GLY A 177 7.28 -19.24 3.19
C GLY A 177 6.60 -18.36 4.24
N PHE A 178 5.45 -17.75 3.90
CA PHE A 178 4.58 -17.05 4.84
C PHE A 178 3.37 -17.92 5.17
N ASN A 179 3.14 -18.20 6.46
CA ASN A 179 2.12 -19.14 6.91
C ASN A 179 0.90 -18.46 7.55
N GLU A 180 0.99 -17.18 7.88
CA GLU A 180 -0.09 -16.43 8.54
C GLU A 180 -0.87 -15.62 7.51
N VAL A 181 -1.77 -16.30 6.81
CA VAL A 181 -2.68 -15.70 5.81
C VAL A 181 -4.11 -15.95 6.25
N PHE A 182 -4.86 -14.88 6.41
CA PHE A 182 -6.22 -14.88 6.91
C PHE A 182 -7.19 -14.43 5.81
N PRO A 183 -8.40 -14.98 5.74
CA PRO A 183 -9.45 -14.46 4.85
C PRO A 183 -9.86 -13.04 5.28
N SER A 184 -10.36 -12.26 4.31
CA SER A 184 -10.95 -10.93 4.53
C SER A 184 -12.37 -11.01 5.07
#